data_c137452af582824f7e0c1b9b1a284c71
#
_entry.id   c137452af582824f7e0c1b9b1a284c71
#
_cell.length_a   1.000
_cell.length_b   1.000
_cell.length_c   1.000
_cell.angle_alpha   90.00
_cell.angle_beta   90.00
_cell.angle_gamma   90.00
#
_symmetry.space_group_name_H-M   'P 1'
#
loop_
_entity.id
_entity.type
_entity.pdbx_description
1 polymer ?
#
loop_
_entity_poly.entity_id
_entity_poly.type
_entity_poly.pdbx_seq_one_letter_code
_entity_poly.pdbx_strand_id
1 'polypeptide(L)'
;VLDTNVFVSGIFFGGPPSQILKAWQKKSLQIVLSKEILVEYQRVADELSFKYPQIDIMPIIELITIHGQFIDTEGLDISICEDPDDDKFIECAVAGKCDIIVSGDRHLLKLVWHKGVKILKPRDFVDQYLRL
;
A
#
# COMPACT_ATOMS: atom_id res chain seq x y z
N VAL A 1 -0.42 -5.08 2.63
CA VAL A 1 -0.47 -3.62 2.81
C VAL A 1 0.46 -2.96 1.80
N LEU A 2 -0.02 -1.91 1.14
CA LEU A 2 0.79 -1.12 0.20
C LEU A 2 1.11 0.23 0.84
N ASP A 3 2.38 0.61 0.80
CA ASP A 3 2.81 1.97 1.08
C ASP A 3 2.12 2.93 0.08
N THR A 4 1.85 4.15 0.51
CA THR A 4 1.14 5.15 -0.31
C THR A 4 1.81 5.37 -1.66
N ASN A 5 3.14 5.48 -1.70
CA ASN A 5 3.85 5.71 -2.95
C ASN A 5 3.70 4.54 -3.93
N VAL A 6 3.63 3.32 -3.43
CA VAL A 6 3.38 2.16 -4.28
C VAL A 6 1.98 2.21 -4.86
N PHE A 7 0.98 2.51 -4.04
CA PHE A 7 -0.41 2.60 -4.50
C PHE A 7 -0.57 3.67 -5.58
N VAL A 8 -0.09 4.90 -5.32
CA VAL A 8 -0.25 5.98 -6.29
C VAL A 8 0.61 5.78 -7.53
N SER A 9 1.81 5.21 -7.39
CA SER A 9 2.63 4.87 -8.57
C SER A 9 1.93 3.88 -9.47
N GLY A 10 1.17 2.96 -8.90
CA GLY A 10 0.40 1.99 -9.67
C GLY A 10 -0.73 2.64 -10.48
N ILE A 11 -1.26 3.77 -9.99
CA ILE A 11 -2.31 4.51 -10.70
C ILE A 11 -1.72 5.34 -11.84
N PHE A 12 -0.65 6.08 -11.57
CA PHE A 12 -0.14 7.11 -12.48
C PHE A 12 0.97 6.63 -13.39
N PHE A 13 1.68 5.58 -13.01
CA PHE A 13 2.84 5.11 -13.75
C PHE A 13 2.73 3.61 -14.01
N GLY A 14 3.58 3.07 -14.88
CA GLY A 14 3.63 1.64 -15.16
C GLY A 14 4.58 0.91 -14.22
N GLY A 15 4.95 -0.31 -14.60
CA GLY A 15 5.92 -1.11 -13.87
C GLY A 15 5.32 -1.96 -12.75
N PRO A 16 6.14 -2.43 -11.80
CA PRO A 16 5.69 -3.34 -10.75
C PRO A 16 4.50 -2.84 -9.92
N PRO A 17 4.43 -1.55 -9.49
CA PRO A 17 3.25 -1.06 -8.79
C PRO A 17 1.96 -1.22 -9.59
N SER A 18 2.00 -0.95 -10.89
CA SER A 18 0.84 -1.14 -11.75
C SER A 18 0.44 -2.61 -11.86
N GLN A 19 1.42 -3.51 -11.93
CA GLN A 19 1.17 -4.95 -11.97
C GLN A 19 0.48 -5.43 -10.68
N ILE A 20 0.87 -4.87 -9.54
CA ILE A 20 0.24 -5.20 -8.26
C ILE A 20 -1.23 -4.77 -8.26
N LEU A 21 -1.53 -3.54 -8.70
CA LEU A 21 -2.92 -3.07 -8.75
C LEU A 21 -3.76 -3.89 -9.72
N LYS A 22 -3.19 -4.28 -10.86
CA LYS A 22 -3.90 -5.14 -11.84
C LYS A 22 -4.21 -6.51 -11.25
N ALA A 23 -3.25 -7.10 -10.54
CA ALA A 23 -3.46 -8.39 -9.87
C ALA A 23 -4.56 -8.29 -8.82
N TRP A 24 -4.61 -7.19 -8.07
CA TRP A 24 -5.67 -6.94 -7.13
C TRP A 24 -7.03 -6.84 -7.81
N GLN A 25 -7.11 -6.09 -8.92
CA GLN A 25 -8.35 -5.96 -9.69
C GLN A 25 -8.84 -7.31 -10.22
N LYS A 26 -7.92 -8.23 -10.52
CA LYS A 26 -8.22 -9.59 -10.96
C LYS A 26 -8.48 -10.54 -9.80
N LYS A 27 -8.49 -10.05 -8.58
CA LYS A 27 -8.71 -10.82 -7.35
C LYS A 27 -7.63 -11.86 -7.05
N SER A 28 -6.43 -11.67 -7.59
CA SER A 28 -5.29 -12.54 -7.31
C SER A 28 -4.65 -12.26 -5.95
N LEU A 29 -4.93 -11.08 -5.39
CA LEU A 29 -4.48 -10.70 -4.05
C LEU A 29 -5.50 -9.75 -3.43
N GLN A 30 -5.38 -9.53 -2.13
CA GLN A 30 -6.20 -8.55 -1.43
C GLN A 30 -5.32 -7.40 -0.95
N ILE A 31 -5.84 -6.17 -1.05
CA ILE A 31 -5.19 -5.01 -0.45
C ILE A 31 -5.84 -4.77 0.90
N VAL A 32 -5.01 -4.79 1.93
CA VAL A 32 -5.41 -4.53 3.31
C VAL A 32 -4.96 -3.11 3.67
N LEU A 33 -5.85 -2.35 4.27
CA LEU A 33 -5.57 -0.96 4.63
C LEU A 33 -6.40 -0.55 5.84
N SER A 34 -6.05 0.59 6.43
CA SER A 34 -6.84 1.24 7.47
C SER A 34 -7.45 2.52 6.92
N LYS A 35 -8.34 3.14 7.69
CA LYS A 35 -8.89 4.46 7.32
C LYS A 35 -7.81 5.51 7.16
N GLU A 36 -6.81 5.51 8.04
CA GLU A 36 -5.68 6.45 7.96
C GLU A 36 -4.93 6.28 6.64
N ILE A 37 -4.71 5.04 6.24
CA ILE A 37 -4.02 4.75 4.97
C ILE A 37 -4.87 5.23 3.79
N LEU A 38 -6.17 4.99 3.81
CA LEU A 38 -7.04 5.46 2.73
C LEU A 38 -7.01 6.97 2.60
N VAL A 39 -7.06 7.69 3.72
CA VAL A 39 -7.00 9.16 3.71
C VAL A 39 -5.71 9.64 3.05
N GLU A 40 -4.58 9.00 3.37
CA GLU A 40 -3.31 9.36 2.75
C GLU A 40 -3.28 9.01 1.26
N TYR A 41 -3.81 7.85 0.87
CA TYR A 41 -3.93 7.48 -0.54
C TYR A 41 -4.69 8.55 -1.32
N GLN A 42 -5.84 8.98 -0.81
CA GLN A 42 -6.67 10.00 -1.46
C GLN A 42 -5.95 11.33 -1.56
N ARG A 43 -5.30 11.76 -0.48
CA ARG A 43 -4.59 13.03 -0.45
C ARG A 43 -3.46 13.07 -1.48
N VAL A 44 -2.64 12.04 -1.51
CA VAL A 44 -1.50 11.99 -2.44
C VAL A 44 -1.97 11.80 -3.87
N ALA A 45 -3.01 11.00 -4.10
CA ALA A 45 -3.58 10.84 -5.44
C ALA A 45 -4.15 12.16 -5.95
N ASP A 46 -4.84 12.92 -5.10
CA ASP A 46 -5.34 14.24 -5.47
C ASP A 46 -4.21 15.20 -5.84
N GLU A 47 -3.14 15.22 -5.07
CA GLU A 47 -1.97 16.05 -5.35
C GLU A 47 -1.37 15.71 -6.72
N LEU A 48 -1.22 14.42 -7.02
CA LEU A 48 -0.66 13.98 -8.29
C LEU A 48 -1.60 14.24 -9.46
N SER A 49 -2.90 14.25 -9.23
CA SER A 49 -3.87 14.50 -10.30
C SER A 49 -3.75 15.91 -10.89
N PHE A 50 -3.23 16.87 -10.13
CA PHE A 50 -2.93 18.21 -10.66
C PHE A 50 -1.79 18.16 -11.68
N LYS A 51 -0.81 17.28 -11.49
CA LYS A 51 0.30 17.09 -12.42
C LYS A 51 -0.11 16.27 -13.64
N TYR A 52 -1.02 15.32 -13.46
CA TYR A 52 -1.40 14.36 -14.48
C TYR A 52 -2.93 14.39 -14.66
N PRO A 53 -3.49 15.51 -15.16
CA PRO A 53 -4.95 15.68 -15.21
C PRO A 53 -5.66 14.74 -16.17
N GLN A 54 -4.92 14.10 -17.08
CA GLN A 54 -5.48 13.13 -18.01
C GLN A 54 -5.83 11.79 -17.34
N ILE A 55 -5.34 11.56 -16.12
CA ILE A 55 -5.63 10.33 -15.39
C ILE A 55 -6.76 10.59 -14.40
N ASP A 56 -7.83 9.82 -14.55
CA ASP A 56 -8.97 9.90 -13.66
C ASP A 56 -8.75 8.93 -12.49
N ILE A 57 -8.59 9.47 -11.29
CA ILE A 57 -8.34 8.67 -10.09
C ILE A 57 -9.61 8.13 -9.45
N MET A 58 -10.77 8.65 -9.82
CA MET A 58 -12.03 8.28 -9.15
C MET A 58 -12.36 6.80 -9.22
N PRO A 59 -12.22 6.12 -10.37
CA PRO A 59 -12.55 4.70 -10.42
C PRO A 59 -11.71 3.84 -9.47
N ILE A 60 -10.41 4.10 -9.36
CA ILE A 60 -9.55 3.30 -8.48
C ILE A 60 -9.78 3.63 -7.01
N ILE A 61 -10.07 4.90 -6.69
CA ILE A 61 -10.39 5.30 -5.32
C ILE A 61 -11.71 4.68 -4.88
N GLU A 62 -12.72 4.67 -5.73
CA GLU A 62 -13.98 3.99 -5.44
C GLU A 62 -13.77 2.49 -5.25
N LEU A 63 -12.96 1.89 -6.11
CA LEU A 63 -12.70 0.46 -6.04
C LEU A 63 -12.03 0.07 -4.73
N ILE A 64 -11.01 0.81 -4.30
CA ILE A 64 -10.33 0.52 -3.03
C ILE A 64 -11.24 0.80 -1.83
N THR A 65 -12.09 1.80 -1.93
CA THR A 65 -13.03 2.13 -0.85
C THR A 65 -14.05 1.01 -0.65
N ILE A 66 -14.52 0.41 -1.74
CA ILE A 66 -15.54 -0.62 -1.70
C ILE A 66 -14.95 -2.02 -1.45
N HIS A 67 -13.86 -2.33 -2.12
CA HIS A 67 -13.30 -3.70 -2.14
C HIS A 67 -12.03 -3.88 -1.33
N GLY A 68 -11.43 -2.81 -0.81
CA GLY A 68 -10.29 -2.92 0.09
C GLY A 68 -10.71 -3.61 1.38
N GLN A 69 -9.80 -4.37 1.98
CA GLN A 69 -10.04 -5.00 3.27
C GLN A 69 -9.60 -4.04 4.36
N PHE A 70 -10.58 -3.43 5.03
CA PHE A 70 -10.31 -2.43 6.07
C PHE A 70 -10.07 -3.07 7.41
N ILE A 71 -9.00 -2.64 8.07
CA ILE A 71 -8.60 -3.12 9.39
C ILE A 71 -8.67 -1.96 10.37
N ASP A 72 -9.27 -2.23 11.53
CA ASP A 72 -9.29 -1.26 12.62
C ASP A 72 -7.98 -1.39 13.40
N THR A 73 -7.24 -0.28 13.47
CA THR A 73 -5.97 -0.20 14.22
C THR A 73 -6.11 0.55 15.53
N GLU A 74 -7.33 0.85 15.95
CA GLU A 74 -7.58 1.55 17.21
C GLU A 74 -6.99 0.75 18.38
N GLY A 75 -6.28 1.44 19.26
CA GLY A 75 -5.62 0.80 20.41
C GLY A 75 -4.24 0.25 20.14
N LEU A 76 -3.80 0.21 18.87
CA LEU A 76 -2.44 -0.16 18.52
C LEU A 76 -1.57 1.09 18.48
N ASP A 77 -0.44 1.03 19.18
CA ASP A 77 0.52 2.13 19.22
C ASP A 77 1.92 1.57 18.95
N ILE A 78 2.31 1.59 17.66
CA ILE A 78 3.61 1.12 17.21
C ILE A 78 4.45 2.34 16.84
N SER A 79 5.64 2.45 17.41
CA SER A 79 6.55 3.58 17.22
C SER A 79 7.95 3.07 16.92
N ILE A 80 8.14 2.48 15.75
CA ILE A 80 9.42 1.88 15.37
C ILE A 80 10.02 2.48 14.09
N CYS A 81 9.24 3.21 13.31
CA CYS A 81 9.72 3.80 12.06
C CYS A 81 10.46 5.11 12.32
N GLU A 82 11.48 5.40 11.52
CA GLU A 82 12.17 6.69 11.56
C GLU A 82 11.19 7.84 11.39
N ASP A 83 10.27 7.70 10.43
CA ASP A 83 9.18 8.64 10.22
C ASP A 83 7.93 8.07 10.91
N PRO A 84 7.41 8.74 11.95
CA PRO A 84 6.20 8.25 12.63
C PRO A 84 5.00 8.06 11.71
N ASP A 85 4.93 8.80 10.60
CA ASP A 85 3.84 8.62 9.63
C ASP A 85 3.85 7.24 8.99
N ASP A 86 4.98 6.55 8.98
CA ASP A 86 5.07 5.22 8.40
C ASP A 86 4.58 4.12 9.34
N ASP A 87 4.45 4.42 10.63
CA ASP A 87 4.00 3.43 11.63
C ASP A 87 2.60 2.89 11.32
N LYS A 88 1.75 3.68 10.66
CA LYS A 88 0.39 3.23 10.31
C LYS A 88 0.38 2.01 9.39
N PHE A 89 1.40 1.84 8.53
CA PHE A 89 1.50 0.67 7.67
C PHE A 89 1.85 -0.58 8.48
N ILE A 90 2.76 -0.45 9.44
CA ILE A 90 3.13 -1.55 10.32
C ILE A 90 1.93 -1.93 11.21
N GLU A 91 1.26 -0.94 11.79
CA GLU A 91 0.08 -1.16 12.63
C GLU A 91 -1.01 -1.91 11.86
N CYS A 92 -1.27 -1.48 10.62
CA CYS A 92 -2.26 -2.12 9.77
C CYS A 92 -1.89 -3.57 9.46
N ALA A 93 -0.63 -3.82 9.11
CA ALA A 93 -0.18 -5.18 8.79
C ALA A 93 -0.25 -6.10 10.00
N VAL A 94 0.15 -5.62 11.17
CA VAL A 94 0.10 -6.41 12.40
C VAL A 94 -1.35 -6.69 12.79
N ALA A 95 -2.19 -5.67 12.82
CA ALA A 95 -3.60 -5.82 13.19
C ALA A 95 -4.36 -6.70 12.20
N GLY A 96 -4.04 -6.58 10.92
CA GLY A 96 -4.67 -7.37 9.86
C GLY A 96 -4.06 -8.74 9.66
N LYS A 97 -3.06 -9.11 10.44
CA LYS A 97 -2.33 -10.37 10.31
C LYS A 97 -1.80 -10.58 8.90
N CYS A 98 -1.29 -9.52 8.31
CA CYS A 98 -0.70 -9.55 6.98
C CYS A 98 0.74 -10.02 7.04
N ASP A 99 1.17 -10.73 6.01
CA ASP A 99 2.53 -11.23 5.91
C ASP A 99 3.48 -10.23 5.27
N ILE A 100 2.95 -9.27 4.50
CA ILE A 100 3.76 -8.46 3.61
C ILE A 100 3.29 -7.00 3.59
N ILE A 101 4.27 -6.09 3.66
CA ILE A 101 4.09 -4.69 3.27
C ILE A 101 4.95 -4.46 2.03
N VAL A 102 4.37 -3.85 1.00
CA VAL A 102 5.12 -3.49 -0.20
C VAL A 102 5.45 -2.01 -0.15
N SER A 103 6.73 -1.68 -0.21
CA SER A 103 7.20 -0.30 -0.11
C SER A 103 8.49 -0.10 -0.91
N GLY A 104 8.66 1.09 -1.47
CA GLY A 104 9.93 1.53 -2.03
C GLY A 104 10.72 2.44 -1.10
N ASP A 105 10.18 2.74 0.08
CA ASP A 105 10.81 3.64 1.03
C ASP A 105 11.96 2.95 1.75
N ARG A 106 13.15 3.56 1.67
CA ARG A 106 14.35 2.99 2.30
C ARG A 106 14.21 2.85 3.81
N HIS A 107 13.50 3.74 4.45
CA HIS A 107 13.32 3.68 5.92
C HIS A 107 12.46 2.50 6.34
N LEU A 108 11.39 2.21 5.61
CA LEU A 108 10.59 1.02 5.85
C LEU A 108 11.34 -0.25 5.49
N LEU A 109 12.03 -0.25 4.35
CA LEU A 109 12.79 -1.42 3.89
C LEU A 109 13.90 -1.82 4.86
N LYS A 110 14.44 -0.89 5.65
CA LYS A 110 15.44 -1.20 6.68
C LYS A 110 14.90 -2.14 7.75
N LEU A 111 13.59 -2.13 8.00
CA LEU A 111 12.99 -3.01 8.99
C LEU A 111 12.98 -4.46 8.53
N VAL A 112 13.02 -4.69 7.23
CA VAL A 112 13.06 -5.99 6.54
C VAL A 112 11.99 -6.95 7.03
N TRP A 113 11.85 -7.11 8.35
CA TRP A 113 10.93 -8.04 8.97
C TRP A 113 10.60 -7.57 10.38
N HIS A 114 9.31 -7.53 10.71
CA HIS A 114 8.83 -7.12 12.03
C HIS A 114 7.56 -7.90 12.40
N LYS A 115 7.60 -8.64 13.50
CA LYS A 115 6.45 -9.42 14.01
C LYS A 115 5.79 -10.30 12.94
N GLY A 116 6.60 -10.96 12.12
CA GLY A 116 6.08 -11.81 11.05
C GLY A 116 5.73 -11.08 9.76
N VAL A 117 5.95 -9.78 9.69
CA VAL A 117 5.67 -8.98 8.50
C VAL A 117 6.96 -8.72 7.73
N LYS A 118 7.02 -9.16 6.48
CA LYS A 118 8.12 -8.85 5.56
C LYS A 118 7.84 -7.54 4.87
N ILE A 119 8.89 -6.77 4.61
CA ILE A 119 8.78 -5.54 3.83
C ILE A 119 9.55 -5.73 2.55
N LEU A 120 8.85 -5.67 1.41
CA LEU A 120 9.40 -5.97 0.09
C LEU A 120 9.24 -4.79 -0.86
N LYS A 121 10.21 -4.63 -1.76
CA LYS A 121 10.07 -3.71 -2.88
C LYS A 121 9.00 -4.23 -3.84
N PRO A 122 8.34 -3.33 -4.62
CA PRO A 122 7.33 -3.77 -5.58
C PRO A 122 7.83 -4.84 -6.54
N ARG A 123 9.04 -4.69 -7.09
CA ARG A 123 9.61 -5.68 -8.02
C ARG A 123 9.78 -7.04 -7.35
N ASP A 124 10.30 -7.05 -6.12
CA ASP A 124 10.52 -8.29 -5.40
C ASP A 124 9.20 -8.98 -5.09
N PHE A 125 8.17 -8.22 -4.74
CA PHE A 125 6.85 -8.78 -4.52
C PHE A 125 6.28 -9.39 -5.80
N VAL A 126 6.38 -8.69 -6.92
CA VAL A 126 5.90 -9.20 -8.21
C VAL A 126 6.63 -10.49 -8.58
N ASP A 127 7.96 -10.48 -8.45
CA ASP A 127 8.78 -11.64 -8.84
C ASP A 127 8.49 -12.86 -7.98
N GLN A 128 8.25 -12.66 -6.68
CA GLN A 128 8.06 -13.78 -5.75
C GLN A 128 6.62 -14.28 -5.68
N TYR A 129 5.64 -13.42 -5.86
CA TYR A 129 4.23 -13.76 -5.59
C TYR A 129 3.30 -13.63 -6.77
N LEU A 130 3.62 -12.82 -7.76
CA LEU A 130 2.76 -12.59 -8.93
C LEU A 130 3.31 -13.18 -10.22
N ARG A 131 4.44 -13.79 -10.17
CA ARG A 131 5.07 -14.35 -11.34
C ARG A 131 4.29 -15.58 -11.82
N LEU A 132 3.81 -15.50 -13.01
CA LEU A 132 3.07 -16.55 -13.66
C LEU A 132 3.96 -17.30 -14.65
#